data_c6588d0a53d61515bc1306a317254a0d
#
_entry.id   c6588d0a53d61515bc1306a317254a0d
#
_cell.length_a   1.000
_cell.length_b   1.000
_cell.length_c   1.000
_cell.angle_alpha   90.00
_cell.angle_beta   90.00
_cell.angle_gamma   90.00
#
_symmetry.space_group_name_H-M   'P 1'
#
loop_
_entity.id
_entity.type
_entity.pdbx_description
1 polymer ?
#
loop_
_entity_poly.entity_id
_entity_poly.type
_entity_poly.pdbx_seq_one_letter_code
_entity_poly.pdbx_strand_id
1 'polypeptide(L)'
;ARALLDKAKVPKLPMRPTVLEARNDLPRTTEDGCISDFDNVGVITCNYGDDSATRTIALAGGSHAEHWITALDLLGRMHHFKVVTYLKMGCPLTTEEVPLVMGDNRPYPKCHEWNERVMDKLIADRPDYVFTTATRPWNIKPGDVMPGTYVGIWQTLSDNNIPILAMRDTPWLVRNGQPYFPADCLAEGGNAISCGVKRSDVLSPYNPTLDFVARFPLLKPLDMSDA
;
A
#
# COMPACT_ATOMS: atom_id res chain seq x y z
N ALA A 1 -5.66 10.60 -15.26
CA ALA A 1 -6.99 10.00 -15.02
C ALA A 1 -8.10 10.76 -15.75
N ARG A 2 -8.33 12.04 -15.45
CA ARG A 2 -9.40 12.83 -16.08
C ARG A 2 -9.29 12.87 -17.61
N ALA A 3 -8.06 12.99 -18.14
CA ALA A 3 -7.81 13.00 -19.58
C ALA A 3 -8.21 11.68 -20.28
N LEU A 4 -8.10 10.55 -19.59
CA LEU A 4 -8.54 9.24 -20.09
C LEU A 4 -10.06 9.13 -20.07
N LEU A 5 -10.71 9.62 -19.03
CA LEU A 5 -12.17 9.65 -18.89
C LEU A 5 -12.80 10.59 -19.91
N ASP A 6 -12.22 11.75 -20.14
CA ASP A 6 -12.71 12.77 -21.07
C ASP A 6 -12.31 12.50 -22.54
N LYS A 7 -11.66 11.36 -22.84
CA LYS A 7 -11.11 11.03 -24.17
C LYS A 7 -10.22 12.14 -24.75
N ALA A 8 -9.60 12.93 -23.89
CA ALA A 8 -8.70 13.99 -24.31
C ALA A 8 -7.46 13.38 -25.01
N LYS A 9 -6.93 14.06 -26.02
CA LYS A 9 -5.65 13.68 -26.63
C LYS A 9 -4.54 13.88 -25.60
N VAL A 10 -4.09 12.79 -24.99
CA VAL A 10 -2.92 12.82 -24.12
C VAL A 10 -1.68 13.08 -24.98
N PRO A 11 -0.88 14.11 -24.69
CA PRO A 11 0.35 14.32 -25.43
C PRO A 11 1.27 13.11 -25.29
N LYS A 12 1.94 12.73 -26.37
CA LYS A 12 2.98 11.67 -26.33
C LYS A 12 4.20 12.23 -25.61
N LEU A 13 4.21 12.12 -24.30
CA LEU A 13 5.37 12.43 -23.48
C LEU A 13 6.28 11.20 -23.35
N PRO A 14 7.59 11.40 -23.19
CA PRO A 14 8.49 10.30 -22.88
C PRO A 14 8.10 9.69 -21.53
N MET A 15 8.15 8.36 -21.44
CA MET A 15 7.90 7.64 -20.20
C MET A 15 8.93 8.04 -19.13
N ARG A 16 8.46 8.35 -17.92
CA ARG A 16 9.30 8.66 -16.76
C ARG A 16 8.73 7.96 -15.50
N PRO A 17 9.53 7.19 -14.79
CA PRO A 17 10.88 6.72 -15.18
C PRO A 17 10.83 5.94 -16.50
N THR A 18 11.96 5.83 -17.18
CA THR A 18 12.10 4.89 -18.32
C THR A 18 11.98 3.45 -17.82
N VAL A 19 11.70 2.50 -18.70
CA VAL A 19 11.60 1.07 -18.33
C VAL A 19 12.86 0.53 -17.67
N LEU A 20 14.03 1.08 -18.00
CA LEU A 20 15.32 0.68 -17.41
C LEU A 20 15.54 1.32 -16.02
N GLU A 21 15.03 2.52 -15.81
CA GLU A 21 15.11 3.23 -14.53
C GLU A 21 14.08 2.72 -13.51
N ALA A 22 12.94 2.20 -13.98
CA ALA A 22 11.79 1.87 -13.14
C ALA A 22 12.10 0.89 -11.98
N ARG A 23 13.07 -0.01 -12.15
CA ARG A 23 13.47 -0.93 -11.08
C ARG A 23 14.22 -0.25 -9.93
N ASN A 24 14.85 0.89 -10.20
CA ASN A 24 15.65 1.65 -9.25
C ASN A 24 14.95 2.94 -8.79
N ASP A 25 13.73 3.19 -9.29
CA ASP A 25 12.89 4.31 -8.86
C ASP A 25 12.18 3.95 -7.56
N LEU A 26 12.97 3.92 -6.47
CA LEU A 26 12.51 3.55 -5.15
C LEU A 26 11.89 4.74 -4.42
N PRO A 27 10.93 4.51 -3.50
CA PRO A 27 10.39 5.56 -2.65
C PRO A 27 11.47 6.20 -1.77
N ARG A 28 11.31 7.49 -1.50
CA ARG A 28 12.24 8.26 -0.66
C ARG A 28 12.45 7.63 0.72
N THR A 29 11.44 7.01 1.29
CA THR A 29 11.53 6.28 2.57
C THR A 29 12.58 5.18 2.56
N THR A 30 12.80 4.52 1.42
CA THR A 30 13.88 3.54 1.25
C THR A 30 15.25 4.21 1.29
N GLU A 31 15.41 5.33 0.57
CA GLU A 31 16.68 6.09 0.52
C GLU A 31 17.01 6.71 1.89
N ASP A 32 16.01 7.22 2.60
CA ASP A 32 16.13 7.84 3.93
C ASP A 32 16.32 6.78 5.05
N GLY A 33 16.25 5.47 4.76
CA GLY A 33 16.31 4.41 5.77
C GLY A 33 15.08 4.34 6.68
N CYS A 34 13.93 4.80 6.19
CA CYS A 34 12.68 4.94 6.93
C CYS A 34 11.72 3.75 6.77
N ILE A 35 12.25 2.62 6.36
CA ILE A 35 11.56 1.33 6.30
C ILE A 35 12.44 0.26 6.96
N SER A 36 11.87 -0.51 7.90
CA SER A 36 12.57 -1.64 8.51
C SER A 36 12.79 -2.75 7.48
N ASP A 37 13.98 -3.29 7.40
CA ASP A 37 14.30 -4.42 6.53
C ASP A 37 13.66 -5.73 7.04
N PHE A 38 13.87 -6.83 6.32
CA PHE A 38 13.30 -8.14 6.65
C PHE A 38 13.73 -8.64 8.04
N ASP A 39 14.92 -8.29 8.51
CA ASP A 39 15.51 -8.80 9.74
C ASP A 39 15.25 -7.92 10.96
N ASN A 40 15.05 -6.63 10.76
CA ASN A 40 14.83 -5.67 11.83
C ASN A 40 13.36 -5.67 12.28
N VAL A 41 13.12 -6.01 13.55
CA VAL A 41 11.79 -5.95 14.19
C VAL A 41 11.53 -4.63 14.91
N GLY A 42 12.49 -3.70 14.87
CA GLY A 42 12.31 -2.35 15.40
C GLY A 42 11.37 -1.52 14.53
N VAL A 43 10.56 -0.70 15.16
CA VAL A 43 9.67 0.22 14.45
C VAL A 43 10.43 1.51 14.17
N ILE A 44 10.86 1.70 12.92
CA ILE A 44 11.49 2.94 12.45
C ILE A 44 10.39 3.92 12.10
N THR A 45 10.51 5.17 12.54
CA THR A 45 9.57 6.25 12.21
C THR A 45 10.30 7.46 11.63
N CYS A 46 9.76 8.05 10.58
CA CYS A 46 10.25 9.28 9.98
C CYS A 46 9.07 10.20 9.68
N ASN A 47 9.35 11.51 9.60
CA ASN A 47 8.36 12.54 9.33
C ASN A 47 8.46 13.02 7.89
N TYR A 48 7.30 13.19 7.27
CA TYR A 48 7.11 13.77 5.94
C TYR A 48 5.89 14.72 5.96
N GLY A 49 5.60 15.36 4.84
CA GLY A 49 4.52 16.33 4.75
C GLY A 49 4.90 17.66 5.39
N ASP A 50 3.99 18.25 6.15
CA ASP A 50 4.24 19.49 6.91
C ASP A 50 4.62 19.13 8.35
N ASP A 51 5.91 19.20 8.67
CA ASP A 51 6.43 18.84 9.99
C ASP A 51 5.94 19.77 11.12
N SER A 52 5.48 20.97 10.78
CA SER A 52 4.89 21.93 11.72
C SER A 52 3.41 21.66 12.03
N ALA A 53 2.76 20.77 11.25
CA ALA A 53 1.34 20.48 11.44
C ALA A 53 1.08 19.66 12.70
N THR A 54 -0.06 19.95 13.32
CA THR A 54 -0.54 19.19 14.49
C THR A 54 -1.32 17.95 14.10
N ARG A 55 -1.95 17.96 12.92
CA ARG A 55 -2.66 16.79 12.39
C ARG A 55 -1.67 15.77 11.85
N THR A 56 -1.85 14.51 12.19
CA THR A 56 -0.94 13.42 11.83
C THR A 56 -1.64 12.28 11.10
N ILE A 57 -1.01 11.78 10.05
CA ILE A 57 -1.39 10.54 9.37
C ILE A 57 -0.24 9.56 9.53
N ALA A 58 -0.48 8.42 10.18
CA ALA A 58 0.46 7.31 10.21
C ALA A 58 0.35 6.52 8.91
N LEU A 59 1.42 6.46 8.12
CA LEU A 59 1.54 5.56 6.97
C LEU A 59 2.13 4.24 7.46
N ALA A 60 1.31 3.18 7.54
CA ALA A 60 1.70 1.94 8.18
C ALA A 60 1.49 0.70 7.30
N GLY A 61 2.48 -0.21 7.30
CA GLY A 61 2.42 -1.47 6.57
C GLY A 61 3.70 -1.84 5.83
N GLY A 62 3.57 -2.56 4.71
CA GLY A 62 4.68 -2.98 3.86
C GLY A 62 4.96 -2.02 2.70
N SER A 63 5.76 -2.48 1.73
CA SER A 63 6.12 -1.70 0.54
C SER A 63 4.92 -1.18 -0.25
N HIS A 64 3.79 -1.89 -0.25
CA HIS A 64 2.57 -1.41 -0.89
C HIS A 64 1.92 -0.22 -0.17
N ALA A 65 2.05 -0.10 1.14
CA ALA A 65 1.73 1.13 1.85
C ALA A 65 2.74 2.24 1.51
N GLU A 66 4.03 1.89 1.44
CA GLU A 66 5.12 2.79 1.07
C GLU A 66 4.92 3.46 -0.30
N HIS A 67 4.29 2.79 -1.28
CA HIS A 67 3.98 3.37 -2.60
C HIS A 67 3.26 4.73 -2.51
N TRP A 68 2.55 4.98 -1.42
CA TRP A 68 1.76 6.20 -1.24
C TRP A 68 2.53 7.36 -0.63
N ILE A 69 3.81 7.15 -0.21
CA ILE A 69 4.56 8.19 0.51
C ILE A 69 4.74 9.48 -0.30
N THR A 70 5.05 9.38 -1.60
CA THR A 70 5.25 10.55 -2.45
C THR A 70 3.99 11.40 -2.55
N ALA A 71 2.83 10.75 -2.73
CA ALA A 71 1.55 11.45 -2.79
C ALA A 71 1.18 12.05 -1.42
N LEU A 72 1.36 11.30 -0.33
CA LEU A 72 1.04 11.76 1.02
C LEU A 72 1.97 12.89 1.49
N ASP A 73 3.27 12.83 1.16
CA ASP A 73 4.22 13.92 1.45
C ASP A 73 3.79 15.22 0.76
N LEU A 74 3.47 15.14 -0.54
CA LEU A 74 3.00 16.29 -1.31
C LEU A 74 1.69 16.86 -0.73
N LEU A 75 0.71 15.99 -0.49
CA LEU A 75 -0.59 16.39 0.08
C LEU A 75 -0.43 16.96 1.50
N GLY A 76 0.47 16.38 2.31
CA GLY A 76 0.78 16.87 3.64
C GLY A 76 1.27 18.31 3.64
N ARG A 77 2.19 18.64 2.73
CA ARG A 77 2.69 20.03 2.54
C ARG A 77 1.60 20.97 2.03
N MET A 78 0.74 20.49 1.13
CA MET A 78 -0.33 21.31 0.54
C MET A 78 -1.50 21.55 1.48
N HIS A 79 -1.82 20.61 2.37
CA HIS A 79 -3.01 20.61 3.21
C HIS A 79 -2.71 20.63 4.70
N HIS A 80 -1.46 20.90 5.09
CA HIS A 80 -1.00 21.08 6.45
C HIS A 80 -1.33 19.88 7.36
N PHE A 81 -0.77 18.70 6.99
CA PHE A 81 -0.71 17.54 7.87
C PHE A 81 0.67 16.87 7.80
N LYS A 82 1.06 16.29 8.91
CA LYS A 82 2.30 15.49 9.03
C LYS A 82 2.01 14.04 8.65
N VAL A 83 2.96 13.40 7.97
CA VAL A 83 2.95 11.95 7.71
C VAL A 83 4.06 11.33 8.54
N VAL A 84 3.70 10.39 9.40
CA VAL A 84 4.66 9.60 10.19
C VAL A 84 4.67 8.18 9.63
N THR A 85 5.85 7.68 9.26
CA THR A 85 5.99 6.34 8.67
C THR A 85 6.16 5.26 9.73
N TYR A 86 5.54 4.10 9.49
CA TYR A 86 5.64 2.86 10.26
C TYR A 86 5.69 1.73 9.23
N LEU A 87 6.88 1.50 8.66
CA LEU A 87 7.02 0.67 7.46
C LEU A 87 7.99 -0.50 7.71
N LYS A 88 7.64 -1.67 7.14
CA LYS A 88 8.52 -2.84 7.12
C LYS A 88 8.44 -3.57 5.79
N MET A 89 9.60 -3.89 5.20
CA MET A 89 9.69 -4.61 3.93
C MET A 89 8.90 -5.91 3.96
N GLY A 90 8.01 -6.10 2.96
CA GLY A 90 7.24 -7.32 2.78
C GLY A 90 6.23 -7.65 3.88
N CYS A 91 5.92 -6.70 4.78
CA CYS A 91 5.11 -6.93 5.98
C CYS A 91 3.91 -5.96 6.03
N PRO A 92 2.71 -6.36 5.61
CA PRO A 92 1.51 -5.56 5.81
C PRO A 92 1.12 -5.49 7.29
N LEU A 93 0.24 -4.55 7.65
CA LEU A 93 -0.44 -4.63 8.95
C LEU A 93 -1.40 -5.82 8.97
N THR A 94 -1.14 -6.78 9.85
CA THR A 94 -1.87 -8.05 9.91
C THR A 94 -1.78 -8.69 11.30
N THR A 95 -2.82 -9.41 11.70
CA THR A 95 -2.79 -10.29 12.88
C THR A 95 -2.40 -11.72 12.51
N GLU A 96 -1.83 -11.96 11.32
CA GLU A 96 -1.37 -13.28 10.92
C GLU A 96 -0.26 -13.77 11.85
N GLU A 97 -0.43 -14.95 12.46
CA GLU A 97 0.54 -15.52 13.38
C GLU A 97 1.79 -16.03 12.65
N VAL A 98 1.61 -16.54 11.42
CA VAL A 98 2.71 -17.03 10.58
C VAL A 98 2.65 -16.36 9.22
N PRO A 99 2.98 -15.06 9.12
CA PRO A 99 3.03 -14.37 7.83
C PRO A 99 4.01 -15.08 6.88
N LEU A 100 3.72 -14.99 5.58
CA LEU A 100 4.59 -15.54 4.55
C LEU A 100 5.19 -14.40 3.71
N VAL A 101 6.45 -14.53 3.34
CA VAL A 101 7.06 -13.66 2.33
C VAL A 101 6.40 -13.95 0.99
N MET A 102 5.85 -12.92 0.34
CA MET A 102 5.24 -13.07 -0.98
C MET A 102 6.30 -13.47 -2.01
N GLY A 103 5.94 -14.47 -2.81
CA GLY A 103 6.77 -14.97 -3.92
C GLY A 103 7.52 -16.27 -3.60
N ASP A 104 8.06 -16.43 -2.40
CA ASP A 104 8.75 -17.66 -1.97
C ASP A 104 7.98 -18.47 -0.93
N ASN A 105 6.89 -17.92 -0.40
CA ASN A 105 6.06 -18.53 0.64
C ASN A 105 6.83 -18.95 1.91
N ARG A 106 7.97 -18.35 2.16
CA ARG A 106 8.79 -18.59 3.34
C ARG A 106 8.15 -17.96 4.57
N PRO A 107 8.08 -18.67 5.73
CA PRO A 107 7.61 -18.09 6.98
C PRO A 107 8.38 -16.83 7.36
N TYR A 108 7.64 -15.81 7.83
CA TYR A 108 8.18 -14.51 8.18
C TYR A 108 7.83 -14.10 9.63
N PRO A 109 8.38 -14.80 10.63
CA PRO A 109 8.04 -14.55 12.04
C PRO A 109 8.38 -13.13 12.49
N LYS A 110 9.42 -12.51 11.93
CA LYS A 110 9.80 -11.12 12.22
C LYS A 110 8.76 -10.09 11.76
N CYS A 111 7.90 -10.44 10.79
CA CYS A 111 6.75 -9.62 10.43
C CYS A 111 5.67 -9.67 11.52
N HIS A 112 5.41 -10.84 12.10
CA HIS A 112 4.49 -10.98 13.24
C HIS A 112 4.96 -10.15 14.44
N GLU A 113 6.20 -10.35 14.88
CA GLU A 113 6.80 -9.61 15.99
C GLU A 113 6.81 -8.08 15.75
N TRP A 114 7.07 -7.65 14.52
CA TRP A 114 7.00 -6.24 14.17
C TRP A 114 5.56 -5.70 14.24
N ASN A 115 4.56 -6.49 13.81
CA ASN A 115 3.15 -6.10 13.87
C ASN A 115 2.69 -5.88 15.32
N GLU A 116 3.12 -6.70 16.28
CA GLU A 116 2.84 -6.46 17.69
C GLU A 116 3.40 -5.11 18.15
N ARG A 117 4.68 -4.85 17.87
CA ARG A 117 5.36 -3.61 18.25
C ARG A 117 4.80 -2.36 17.59
N VAL A 118 4.45 -2.43 16.29
CA VAL A 118 3.90 -1.29 15.58
C VAL A 118 2.49 -0.96 16.05
N MET A 119 1.69 -1.96 16.40
CA MET A 119 0.35 -1.72 16.95
C MET A 119 0.43 -1.03 18.31
N ASP A 120 1.30 -1.49 19.21
CA ASP A 120 1.53 -0.82 20.49
C ASP A 120 1.97 0.63 20.29
N LYS A 121 2.87 0.86 19.33
CA LYS A 121 3.34 2.21 19.04
C LYS A 121 2.26 3.09 18.41
N LEU A 122 1.46 2.61 17.49
CA LEU A 122 0.34 3.36 16.91
C LEU A 122 -0.69 3.75 17.97
N ILE A 123 -0.98 2.85 18.92
CA ILE A 123 -1.89 3.13 20.03
C ILE A 123 -1.31 4.19 20.97
N ALA A 124 0.00 4.16 21.25
CA ALA A 124 0.67 5.14 22.09
C ALA A 124 0.78 6.51 21.41
N ASP A 125 1.13 6.55 20.13
CA ASP A 125 1.34 7.78 19.36
C ASP A 125 0.01 8.48 18.98
N ARG A 126 -1.11 7.73 18.92
CA ARG A 126 -2.47 8.23 18.66
C ARG A 126 -2.59 9.16 17.45
N PRO A 127 -2.20 8.73 16.25
CA PRO A 127 -2.34 9.55 15.06
C PRO A 127 -3.83 9.86 14.78
N ASP A 128 -4.11 10.96 14.08
CA ASP A 128 -5.48 11.31 13.67
C ASP A 128 -6.06 10.28 12.68
N TYR A 129 -5.19 9.65 11.88
CA TYR A 129 -5.54 8.56 10.96
C TYR A 129 -4.38 7.58 10.81
N VAL A 130 -4.72 6.31 10.61
CA VAL A 130 -3.79 5.29 10.09
C VAL A 130 -4.13 5.04 8.62
N PHE A 131 -3.20 5.33 7.72
CA PHE A 131 -3.29 4.97 6.31
C PHE A 131 -2.58 3.63 6.10
N THR A 132 -3.28 2.65 5.55
CA THR A 132 -2.74 1.32 5.26
C THR A 132 -3.42 0.69 4.05
N THR A 133 -2.78 -0.30 3.43
CA THR A 133 -3.41 -1.10 2.39
C THR A 133 -4.46 -2.04 3.00
N ALA A 134 -5.59 -2.19 2.31
CA ALA A 134 -6.75 -2.94 2.79
C ALA A 134 -7.03 -4.22 2.00
N THR A 135 -6.50 -4.34 0.79
CA THR A 135 -6.73 -5.51 -0.07
C THR A 135 -5.45 -6.15 -0.51
N ARG A 136 -5.53 -7.38 -1.01
CA ARG A 136 -4.42 -8.15 -1.60
C ARG A 136 -4.94 -9.03 -2.73
N PRO A 137 -4.06 -9.46 -3.66
CA PRO A 137 -4.44 -10.45 -4.65
C PRO A 137 -4.84 -11.76 -3.96
N TRP A 138 -5.77 -12.46 -4.57
CA TRP A 138 -6.11 -13.81 -4.16
C TRP A 138 -5.25 -14.81 -4.95
N ASN A 139 -4.55 -15.71 -4.26
CA ASN A 139 -3.65 -16.67 -4.91
C ASN A 139 -4.36 -17.71 -5.81
N ILE A 140 -5.67 -17.87 -5.68
CA ILE A 140 -6.43 -18.96 -6.33
C ILE A 140 -7.48 -18.42 -7.31
N LYS A 141 -7.89 -17.17 -7.19
CA LYS A 141 -8.95 -16.55 -8.01
C LYS A 141 -8.50 -15.22 -8.58
N PRO A 142 -8.97 -14.82 -9.76
CA PRO A 142 -8.81 -13.46 -10.25
C PRO A 142 -9.39 -12.42 -9.28
N GLY A 143 -8.79 -11.23 -9.26
CA GLY A 143 -9.24 -10.12 -8.44
C GLY A 143 -8.43 -9.94 -7.16
N ASP A 144 -8.89 -9.01 -6.34
CA ASP A 144 -8.35 -8.72 -5.02
C ASP A 144 -9.35 -9.07 -3.93
N VAL A 145 -8.86 -9.28 -2.72
CA VAL A 145 -9.65 -9.60 -1.53
C VAL A 145 -9.16 -8.83 -0.33
N MET A 146 -10.01 -8.69 0.67
CA MET A 146 -9.64 -8.22 1.99
C MET A 146 -9.27 -9.44 2.87
N PRO A 147 -8.02 -9.58 3.33
CA PRO A 147 -7.61 -10.67 4.21
C PRO A 147 -8.33 -10.60 5.56
N GLY A 148 -8.82 -11.74 6.05
CA GLY A 148 -9.48 -11.81 7.36
C GLY A 148 -8.60 -11.34 8.51
N THR A 149 -7.29 -11.52 8.41
CA THR A 149 -6.29 -11.09 9.40
C THR A 149 -6.12 -9.56 9.48
N TYR A 150 -6.59 -8.80 8.48
CA TYR A 150 -6.61 -7.33 8.56
C TYR A 150 -7.76 -6.82 9.44
N VAL A 151 -8.82 -7.61 9.58
CA VAL A 151 -9.97 -7.26 10.45
C VAL A 151 -9.54 -7.11 11.91
N GLY A 152 -8.60 -7.93 12.39
CA GLY A 152 -8.05 -7.82 13.75
C GLY A 152 -7.34 -6.46 13.97
N ILE A 153 -6.57 -5.99 12.98
CA ILE A 153 -5.94 -4.66 13.01
C ILE A 153 -7.00 -3.56 13.08
N TRP A 154 -8.02 -3.64 12.23
CA TRP A 154 -9.10 -2.64 12.22
C TRP A 154 -9.90 -2.63 13.51
N GLN A 155 -10.13 -3.81 14.11
CA GLN A 155 -10.78 -3.92 15.41
C GLN A 155 -9.94 -3.19 16.49
N THR A 156 -8.64 -3.52 16.60
CA THR A 156 -7.76 -2.90 17.58
C THR A 156 -7.66 -1.39 17.43
N LEU A 157 -7.51 -0.87 16.20
CA LEU A 157 -7.49 0.57 15.95
C LEU A 157 -8.83 1.23 16.29
N SER A 158 -9.95 0.60 15.92
CA SER A 158 -11.30 1.11 16.22
C SER A 158 -11.59 1.14 17.72
N ASP A 159 -11.18 0.11 18.46
CA ASP A 159 -11.33 0.04 19.93
C ASP A 159 -10.53 1.15 20.65
N ASN A 160 -9.46 1.62 20.01
CA ASN A 160 -8.66 2.75 20.48
C ASN A 160 -9.08 4.10 19.89
N ASN A 161 -10.22 4.16 19.17
CA ASN A 161 -10.75 5.36 18.50
C ASN A 161 -9.78 5.98 17.49
N ILE A 162 -9.00 5.17 16.79
CA ILE A 162 -8.07 5.61 15.73
C ILE A 162 -8.72 5.34 14.36
N PRO A 163 -9.07 6.38 13.59
CA PRO A 163 -9.66 6.25 12.26
C PRO A 163 -8.68 5.64 11.23
N ILE A 164 -9.22 4.88 10.28
CA ILE A 164 -8.45 4.12 9.32
C ILE A 164 -8.75 4.61 7.90
N LEU A 165 -7.73 5.01 7.16
CA LEU A 165 -7.77 5.24 5.72
C LEU A 165 -7.34 3.94 5.02
N ALA A 166 -8.33 3.14 4.64
CA ALA A 166 -8.15 1.79 4.13
C ALA A 166 -8.03 1.81 2.61
N MET A 167 -6.81 1.90 2.10
CA MET A 167 -6.53 2.00 0.68
C MET A 167 -6.67 0.65 -0.01
N ARG A 168 -7.54 0.55 -1.02
CA ARG A 168 -7.52 -0.56 -1.95
C ARG A 168 -6.15 -0.65 -2.60
N ASP A 169 -5.50 -1.81 -2.53
CA ASP A 169 -4.13 -1.96 -2.99
C ASP A 169 -4.00 -1.73 -4.50
N THR A 170 -2.83 -1.33 -4.94
CA THR A 170 -2.47 -1.28 -6.35
C THR A 170 -2.54 -2.70 -6.94
N PRO A 171 -2.95 -2.86 -8.21
CA PRO A 171 -3.05 -4.18 -8.83
C PRO A 171 -1.72 -4.94 -8.80
N TRP A 172 -1.73 -6.15 -8.26
CA TRP A 172 -0.59 -7.05 -8.34
C TRP A 172 -0.64 -7.77 -9.70
N LEU A 173 0.31 -7.50 -10.54
CA LEU A 173 0.29 -8.03 -11.89
C LEU A 173 0.72 -9.49 -11.91
N VAL A 174 -0.21 -10.33 -12.33
CA VAL A 174 -0.03 -11.79 -12.45
C VAL A 174 -0.36 -12.22 -13.87
N ARG A 175 0.48 -13.05 -14.46
CA ARG A 175 0.24 -13.66 -15.77
C ARG A 175 0.49 -15.16 -15.67
N ASN A 176 -0.50 -15.97 -16.04
CA ASN A 176 -0.42 -17.44 -15.94
C ASN A 176 -0.09 -17.93 -14.50
N GLY A 177 -0.63 -17.26 -13.49
CA GLY A 177 -0.41 -17.64 -12.09
C GLY A 177 0.96 -17.27 -11.51
N GLN A 178 1.79 -16.54 -12.26
CA GLN A 178 3.12 -16.09 -11.83
C GLN A 178 3.17 -14.57 -11.74
N PRO A 179 3.94 -14.01 -10.77
CA PRO A 179 4.23 -12.58 -10.74
C PRO A 179 4.78 -12.12 -12.10
N TYR A 180 4.27 -10.99 -12.57
CA TYR A 180 4.58 -10.46 -13.87
C TYR A 180 5.05 -9.01 -13.79
N PHE A 181 6.16 -8.71 -14.44
CA PHE A 181 6.78 -7.39 -14.46
C PHE A 181 6.62 -6.74 -15.84
N PRO A 182 5.66 -5.84 -16.05
CA PRO A 182 5.43 -5.20 -17.35
C PRO A 182 6.64 -4.42 -17.88
N ALA A 183 7.50 -3.90 -17.01
CA ALA A 183 8.72 -3.21 -17.41
C ALA A 183 9.64 -4.08 -18.26
N ASP A 184 9.76 -5.39 -17.94
CA ASP A 184 10.58 -6.31 -18.70
C ASP A 184 10.00 -6.51 -20.12
N CYS A 185 8.69 -6.73 -20.21
CA CYS A 185 8.00 -6.85 -21.50
C CYS A 185 8.12 -5.56 -22.35
N LEU A 186 8.06 -4.40 -21.73
CA LEU A 186 8.23 -3.11 -22.42
C LEU A 186 9.67 -2.92 -22.89
N ALA A 187 10.67 -3.35 -22.11
CA ALA A 187 12.07 -3.31 -22.47
C ALA A 187 12.38 -4.21 -23.67
N GLU A 188 11.66 -5.33 -23.82
CA GLU A 188 11.73 -6.25 -24.96
C GLU A 188 10.97 -5.77 -26.20
N GLY A 189 10.45 -4.54 -26.19
CA GLY A 189 9.75 -3.93 -27.33
C GLY A 189 8.24 -4.15 -27.34
N GLY A 190 7.66 -4.65 -26.25
CA GLY A 190 6.22 -4.74 -26.07
C GLY A 190 5.55 -3.36 -25.93
N ASN A 191 4.24 -3.36 -25.87
CA ASN A 191 3.41 -2.15 -25.71
C ASN A 191 2.34 -2.35 -24.65
N ALA A 192 1.54 -1.31 -24.36
CA ALA A 192 0.51 -1.35 -23.34
C ALA A 192 -0.49 -2.50 -23.51
N ILE A 193 -0.77 -2.93 -24.73
CA ILE A 193 -1.70 -4.05 -25.02
C ILE A 193 -1.02 -5.39 -24.77
N SER A 194 0.18 -5.60 -25.34
CA SER A 194 0.90 -6.87 -25.20
C SER A 194 1.46 -7.09 -23.78
N CYS A 195 1.80 -6.03 -23.07
CA CYS A 195 2.36 -6.05 -21.73
C CYS A 195 1.32 -5.82 -20.62
N GLY A 196 0.08 -5.46 -20.96
CA GLY A 196 -1.00 -5.30 -19.99
C GLY A 196 -1.58 -6.63 -19.51
N VAL A 197 -2.32 -6.58 -18.42
CA VAL A 197 -3.18 -7.67 -17.93
C VAL A 197 -4.63 -7.18 -17.90
N LYS A 198 -5.58 -8.11 -17.94
CA LYS A 198 -6.99 -7.72 -17.82
C LYS A 198 -7.27 -7.24 -16.41
N ARG A 199 -8.00 -6.13 -16.27
CA ARG A 199 -8.42 -5.59 -14.97
C ARG A 199 -9.11 -6.66 -14.10
N SER A 200 -9.99 -7.45 -14.70
CA SER A 200 -10.71 -8.53 -14.00
C SER A 200 -9.81 -9.62 -13.40
N ASP A 201 -8.58 -9.75 -13.90
CA ASP A 201 -7.63 -10.75 -13.38
C ASP A 201 -6.93 -10.27 -12.10
N VAL A 202 -6.89 -8.96 -11.87
CA VAL A 202 -6.14 -8.33 -10.78
C VAL A 202 -6.98 -7.52 -9.80
N LEU A 203 -8.19 -7.12 -10.19
CA LEU A 203 -9.12 -6.37 -9.35
C LEU A 203 -10.52 -6.99 -9.39
N SER A 204 -11.14 -7.09 -8.24
CA SER A 204 -12.56 -7.45 -8.10
C SER A 204 -13.45 -6.36 -8.69
N PRO A 205 -14.68 -6.67 -9.13
CA PRO A 205 -15.60 -5.67 -9.71
C PRO A 205 -15.90 -4.49 -8.77
N TYR A 206 -15.85 -4.72 -7.46
CA TYR A 206 -16.03 -3.69 -6.43
C TYR A 206 -14.92 -3.82 -5.37
N ASN A 207 -14.72 -2.77 -4.59
CA ASN A 207 -13.73 -2.76 -3.52
C ASN A 207 -14.22 -3.64 -2.34
N PRO A 208 -13.53 -4.78 -2.03
CA PRO A 208 -13.96 -5.70 -0.96
C PRO A 208 -14.01 -5.08 0.44
N THR A 209 -13.31 -3.95 0.65
CA THR A 209 -13.30 -3.24 1.94
C THR A 209 -14.68 -2.65 2.28
N LEU A 210 -15.52 -2.39 1.26
CA LEU A 210 -16.86 -1.81 1.46
C LEU A 210 -17.79 -2.69 2.32
N ASP A 211 -17.60 -4.01 2.30
CA ASP A 211 -18.41 -4.95 3.11
C ASP A 211 -18.20 -4.77 4.63
N PHE A 212 -17.15 -4.04 5.03
CA PHE A 212 -16.78 -3.84 6.44
C PHE A 212 -17.15 -2.49 7.00
N VAL A 213 -17.60 -1.54 6.18
CA VAL A 213 -17.89 -0.15 6.62
C VAL A 213 -18.97 -0.10 7.70
N ALA A 214 -19.99 -0.94 7.58
CA ALA A 214 -21.07 -0.99 8.58
C ALA A 214 -20.57 -1.50 9.95
N ARG A 215 -19.59 -2.41 9.95
CA ARG A 215 -18.99 -2.95 11.18
C ARG A 215 -17.98 -2.00 11.81
N PHE A 216 -17.26 -1.22 11.00
CA PHE A 216 -16.21 -0.29 11.45
C PHE A 216 -16.51 1.14 11.01
N PRO A 217 -17.26 1.93 11.80
CA PRO A 217 -17.62 3.32 11.43
C PRO A 217 -16.42 4.26 11.22
N LEU A 218 -15.28 3.94 11.83
CA LEU A 218 -14.02 4.69 11.68
C LEU A 218 -13.20 4.26 10.44
N LEU A 219 -13.62 3.20 9.73
CA LEU A 219 -12.99 2.75 8.49
C LEU A 219 -13.45 3.62 7.32
N LYS A 220 -12.51 4.20 6.62
CA LYS A 220 -12.72 5.03 5.42
C LYS A 220 -12.07 4.35 4.22
N PRO A 221 -12.82 3.57 3.43
CA PRO A 221 -12.30 2.95 2.22
C PRO A 221 -11.87 4.01 1.21
N LEU A 222 -10.67 3.83 0.67
CA LEU A 222 -10.12 4.63 -0.43
C LEU A 222 -9.91 3.71 -1.64
N ASP A 223 -10.31 4.15 -2.81
CA ASP A 223 -10.16 3.39 -4.06
C ASP A 223 -9.73 4.34 -5.18
N MET A 224 -8.53 4.13 -5.69
CA MET A 224 -7.95 4.88 -6.80
C MET A 224 -7.90 4.05 -8.09
N SER A 225 -8.56 2.90 -8.11
CA SER A 225 -8.47 1.96 -9.25
C SER A 225 -9.10 2.48 -10.55
N ASP A 226 -9.93 3.52 -10.46
CA ASP A 226 -10.54 4.20 -11.60
C ASP A 226 -9.96 5.60 -11.86
N ALA A 227 -8.89 5.99 -11.14
CA ALA A 227 -8.25 7.29 -11.23
C ALA A 227 -7.23 7.39 -12.39
#